data_7805d3a923f2c14810b37836c769ae31
#
_entry.id   7805d3a923f2c14810b37836c769ae31
#
_cell.length_a   1.000
_cell.length_b   1.000
_cell.length_c   1.000
_cell.angle_alpha   90.00
_cell.angle_beta   90.00
_cell.angle_gamma   90.00
#
_symmetry.space_group_name_H-M   'P 1'
#
loop_
_entity.id
_entity.type
_entity.pdbx_description
1 polymer ?
#
loop_
_entity_poly.entity_id
_entity_poly.type
_entity_poly.pdbx_seq_one_letter_code
_entity_poly.pdbx_strand_id
1 'polypeptide(L)'
;PLPSIFYYLTFQFIPRGLRAGIFGLAGAAAVVIALFRLNRALLEPFVEPDPETVVNAVYHYRQRERGPKIVAIGGGHGLSVLLRGLKQYTSNVTAIVTVADDGGSSGRLRRELGVLPPGDFRNCIAALADDEALMTQLFQYRFPSTSLRTGPSTSLRTGPSTEFSPSDAEGLRTSGDSSGLNGHSFGNLFITAMAEVTGSFERAILESGRVLAVRGRVLPSTLHDVTLMADLRAEPVGLSRVTGESSITEAGGAIERVYLEPDDAPAYPDAVRALLEADLITAGPGSLYTSILPNLLVPDVAQAVAASRALKVYICNIATQRGETDEYTVGNHIAALETHVGTGLFQMVLANANLDVDLDMPPGVELVQVDFPPDAGYRLITTDLVDSARPWRHDGDKLARALVQLVEER
;
A
#
# COMPACT_ATOMS: atom_id res chain seq x y z
N PRO A 1 -26.34 51.91 -50.38
CA PRO A 1 -26.90 52.13 -49.04
C PRO A 1 -26.94 50.82 -48.31
N LEU A 2 -26.20 50.77 -47.19
CA LEU A 2 -26.28 49.63 -46.30
C LEU A 2 -27.72 49.53 -45.78
N PRO A 3 -28.32 48.31 -45.66
CA PRO A 3 -29.66 48.16 -45.14
C PRO A 3 -29.81 48.82 -43.78
N SER A 4 -30.91 49.50 -43.52
CA SER A 4 -31.17 50.25 -42.27
C SER A 4 -30.98 49.39 -41.02
N ILE A 5 -31.12 48.10 -41.16
CA ILE A 5 -30.89 47.12 -40.11
C ILE A 5 -29.42 47.11 -39.61
N PHE A 6 -28.43 47.29 -40.50
CA PHE A 6 -27.01 47.35 -40.14
C PHE A 6 -26.65 48.60 -39.35
N TYR A 7 -27.33 49.71 -39.65
CA TYR A 7 -27.16 50.97 -38.94
C TYR A 7 -27.53 50.83 -37.47
N TYR A 8 -28.64 50.17 -37.18
CA TYR A 8 -29.12 49.93 -35.83
C TYR A 8 -28.32 48.83 -35.11
N LEU A 9 -28.00 47.72 -35.77
CA LEU A 9 -27.26 46.62 -35.21
C LEU A 9 -25.81 47.00 -34.81
N THR A 10 -25.20 47.95 -35.55
CA THR A 10 -23.84 48.44 -35.30
C THR A 10 -23.80 49.70 -34.43
N PHE A 11 -24.96 50.16 -33.92
CA PHE A 11 -25.10 51.37 -33.05
C PHE A 11 -24.47 52.60 -33.70
N GLN A 12 -24.62 52.80 -35.02
CA GLN A 12 -23.99 53.93 -35.74
C GLN A 12 -24.55 55.30 -35.32
N PHE A 13 -25.66 55.36 -34.62
CA PHE A 13 -26.24 56.58 -34.04
C PHE A 13 -25.51 57.02 -32.76
N ILE A 14 -24.60 56.21 -32.21
CA ILE A 14 -23.80 56.53 -31.01
C ILE A 14 -22.41 57.05 -31.46
N PRO A 15 -21.83 58.06 -30.72
CA PRO A 15 -20.46 58.50 -30.96
C PRO A 15 -19.43 57.37 -30.96
N ARG A 16 -18.43 57.42 -31.85
CA ARG A 16 -17.46 56.34 -32.05
C ARG A 16 -16.76 55.87 -30.78
N GLY A 17 -16.41 56.76 -29.84
CA GLY A 17 -15.75 56.42 -28.59
C GLY A 17 -16.68 55.60 -27.67
N LEU A 18 -17.93 55.99 -27.50
CA LEU A 18 -18.91 55.29 -26.72
C LEU A 18 -19.24 53.87 -27.29
N ARG A 19 -19.37 53.82 -28.60
CA ARG A 19 -19.59 52.56 -29.33
C ARG A 19 -18.45 51.58 -29.15
N ALA A 20 -17.19 52.06 -29.28
CA ALA A 20 -16.00 51.24 -29.05
C ALA A 20 -15.95 50.71 -27.59
N GLY A 21 -16.35 51.53 -26.62
CA GLY A 21 -16.45 51.11 -25.24
C GLY A 21 -17.51 50.02 -25.00
N ILE A 22 -18.71 50.18 -25.62
CA ILE A 22 -19.79 49.17 -25.49
C ILE A 22 -19.37 47.82 -26.09
N PHE A 23 -18.81 47.83 -27.31
CA PHE A 23 -18.34 46.58 -27.96
C PHE A 23 -17.14 45.99 -27.23
N GLY A 24 -16.23 46.80 -26.69
CA GLY A 24 -15.09 46.34 -25.91
C GLY A 24 -15.54 45.67 -24.60
N LEU A 25 -16.47 46.28 -23.88
CA LEU A 25 -17.07 45.70 -22.66
C LEU A 25 -17.85 44.39 -22.94
N ALA A 26 -18.67 44.40 -24.01
CA ALA A 26 -19.40 43.20 -24.40
C ALA A 26 -18.46 42.06 -24.82
N GLY A 27 -17.37 42.37 -25.54
CA GLY A 27 -16.35 41.40 -25.90
C GLY A 27 -15.63 40.84 -24.68
N ALA A 28 -15.20 41.73 -23.76
CA ALA A 28 -14.60 41.30 -22.49
C ALA A 28 -15.53 40.42 -21.64
N ALA A 29 -16.81 40.79 -21.52
CA ALA A 29 -17.80 39.98 -20.82
C ALA A 29 -18.01 38.62 -21.49
N ALA A 30 -18.06 38.58 -22.83
CA ALA A 30 -18.16 37.31 -23.57
C ALA A 30 -16.96 36.37 -23.32
N VAL A 31 -15.74 36.94 -23.31
CA VAL A 31 -14.52 36.17 -22.99
C VAL A 31 -14.56 35.63 -21.56
N VAL A 32 -14.95 36.46 -20.56
CA VAL A 32 -15.08 36.02 -19.18
C VAL A 32 -16.13 34.90 -19.03
N ILE A 33 -17.28 35.06 -19.67
CA ILE A 33 -18.34 34.03 -19.67
C ILE A 33 -17.87 32.76 -20.36
N ALA A 34 -17.14 32.86 -21.49
CA ALA A 34 -16.60 31.71 -22.20
C ALA A 34 -15.57 30.97 -21.35
N LEU A 35 -14.65 31.68 -20.68
CA LEU A 35 -13.68 31.09 -19.75
C LEU A 35 -14.36 30.42 -18.55
N PHE A 36 -15.40 31.07 -18.00
CA PHE A 36 -16.17 30.50 -16.89
C PHE A 36 -16.90 29.22 -17.31
N ARG A 37 -17.54 29.24 -18.51
CA ARG A 37 -18.22 28.04 -19.05
C ARG A 37 -17.24 26.92 -19.42
N LEU A 38 -16.07 27.28 -19.98
CA LEU A 38 -15.02 26.29 -20.27
C LEU A 38 -14.49 25.65 -18.99
N ASN A 39 -14.21 26.48 -17.99
CA ASN A 39 -13.74 25.99 -16.68
C ASN A 39 -14.78 25.08 -16.03
N ARG A 40 -16.06 25.44 -16.10
CA ARG A 40 -17.17 24.63 -15.60
C ARG A 40 -17.29 23.32 -16.37
N ALA A 41 -17.25 23.34 -17.70
CA ALA A 41 -17.36 22.14 -18.53
C ALA A 41 -16.16 21.17 -18.35
N LEU A 42 -14.96 21.69 -18.08
CA LEU A 42 -13.78 20.87 -17.76
C LEU A 42 -13.84 20.25 -16.37
N LEU A 43 -14.52 20.91 -15.42
CA LEU A 43 -14.64 20.44 -14.04
C LEU A 43 -15.93 19.58 -13.83
N GLU A 44 -16.95 19.76 -14.63
CA GLU A 44 -18.25 19.08 -14.51
C GLU A 44 -18.17 17.52 -14.51
N PRO A 45 -17.23 16.87 -15.27
CA PRO A 45 -17.06 15.42 -15.20
C PRO A 45 -16.41 14.92 -13.90
N PHE A 46 -15.82 15.83 -13.10
CA PHE A 46 -15.04 15.48 -11.92
C PHE A 46 -15.67 15.94 -10.60
N VAL A 47 -16.82 16.60 -10.66
CA VAL A 47 -17.43 17.23 -9.47
C VAL A 47 -18.93 16.98 -9.48
N GLU A 48 -19.43 16.33 -8.44
CA GLU A 48 -20.85 16.43 -8.09
C GLU A 48 -21.22 17.91 -7.82
N PRO A 49 -22.47 18.35 -8.12
CA PRO A 49 -22.78 19.75 -8.34
C PRO A 49 -22.92 20.62 -7.06
N ASP A 50 -21.97 20.52 -6.13
CA ASP A 50 -21.91 21.38 -4.97
C ASP A 50 -20.65 22.26 -4.99
N PRO A 51 -20.78 23.61 -5.12
CA PRO A 51 -19.63 24.52 -5.20
C PRO A 51 -18.76 24.52 -3.92
N GLU A 52 -19.28 24.16 -2.76
CA GLU A 52 -18.47 23.98 -1.55
C GLU A 52 -17.51 22.79 -1.67
N THR A 53 -17.89 21.75 -2.42
CA THR A 53 -17.11 20.55 -2.63
C THR A 53 -15.83 20.81 -3.43
N VAL A 54 -15.86 21.71 -4.44
CA VAL A 54 -14.68 22.03 -5.27
C VAL A 54 -13.60 22.75 -4.46
N VAL A 55 -14.00 23.78 -3.69
CA VAL A 55 -13.07 24.54 -2.85
C VAL A 55 -12.46 23.62 -1.79
N ASN A 56 -13.28 22.79 -1.16
CA ASN A 56 -12.84 21.81 -0.19
C ASN A 56 -11.94 20.75 -0.83
N ALA A 57 -12.26 20.24 -2.01
CA ALA A 57 -11.42 19.27 -2.74
C ALA A 57 -10.03 19.86 -3.07
N VAL A 58 -9.97 21.10 -3.58
CA VAL A 58 -8.70 21.79 -3.87
C VAL A 58 -7.92 22.10 -2.58
N TYR A 59 -8.61 22.49 -1.51
CA TYR A 59 -8.00 22.73 -0.22
C TYR A 59 -7.40 21.45 0.36
N HIS A 60 -8.15 20.35 0.40
CA HIS A 60 -7.67 19.05 0.86
C HIS A 60 -6.56 18.48 -0.03
N TYR A 61 -6.62 18.70 -1.34
CA TYR A 61 -5.53 18.31 -2.24
C TYR A 61 -4.23 19.03 -1.89
N ARG A 62 -4.26 20.35 -1.76
CA ARG A 62 -3.08 21.16 -1.36
C ARG A 62 -2.57 20.84 0.04
N GLN A 63 -3.47 20.54 0.96
CA GLN A 63 -3.10 20.17 2.33
C GLN A 63 -2.36 18.83 2.34
N ARG A 64 -2.83 17.85 1.56
CA ARG A 64 -2.17 16.54 1.43
C ARG A 64 -0.81 16.61 0.76
N GLU A 65 -0.63 17.45 -0.24
CA GLU A 65 0.69 17.67 -0.87
C GLU A 65 1.73 18.28 0.09
N ARG A 66 1.28 19.01 1.12
CA ARG A 66 2.12 19.60 2.16
C ARG A 66 2.20 18.75 3.41
N GLY A 67 1.54 17.64 3.44
CA GLY A 67 1.54 16.71 4.57
C GLY A 67 2.90 16.09 4.84
N PRO A 68 3.09 15.45 6.01
CA PRO A 68 4.37 14.87 6.41
C PRO A 68 4.83 13.79 5.44
N LYS A 69 6.14 13.67 5.29
CA LYS A 69 6.79 12.59 4.54
C LYS A 69 6.81 11.34 5.40
N ILE A 70 5.99 10.38 5.06
CA ILE A 70 5.85 9.13 5.81
C ILE A 70 6.44 7.98 4.99
N VAL A 71 7.38 7.27 5.60
CA VAL A 71 7.93 6.03 5.03
C VAL A 71 7.42 4.84 5.83
N ALA A 72 6.73 3.92 5.17
CA ALA A 72 6.20 2.71 5.76
C ALA A 72 6.94 1.48 5.23
N ILE A 73 7.58 0.75 6.13
CA ILE A 73 8.40 -0.45 5.84
C ILE A 73 7.55 -1.70 6.14
N GLY A 74 7.47 -2.63 5.18
CA GLY A 74 6.75 -3.87 5.39
C GLY A 74 6.47 -4.62 4.10
N GLY A 75 5.34 -5.34 4.09
CA GLY A 75 4.86 -6.11 2.94
C GLY A 75 3.42 -6.55 3.13
N GLY A 76 2.88 -7.22 2.13
CA GLY A 76 1.60 -7.89 2.20
C GLY A 76 0.38 -7.01 2.46
N HIS A 77 -0.62 -7.64 3.08
CA HIS A 77 -1.90 -7.00 3.35
C HIS A 77 -1.85 -5.97 4.48
N GLY A 78 -0.98 -6.19 5.49
CA GLY A 78 -0.86 -5.27 6.63
C GLY A 78 -0.43 -3.88 6.18
N LEU A 79 0.63 -3.80 5.42
CA LEU A 79 1.12 -2.54 4.87
C LEU A 79 0.07 -1.85 4.00
N SER A 80 -0.65 -2.58 3.14
CA SER A 80 -1.69 -1.99 2.28
C SER A 80 -2.85 -1.40 3.08
N VAL A 81 -3.20 -1.94 4.25
CA VAL A 81 -4.21 -1.35 5.16
C VAL A 81 -3.74 0.00 5.68
N LEU A 82 -2.49 0.10 6.14
CA LEU A 82 -1.90 1.37 6.58
C LEU A 82 -1.87 2.42 5.47
N LEU A 83 -1.44 2.03 4.26
CA LEU A 83 -1.33 2.93 3.11
C LEU A 83 -2.68 3.53 2.72
N ARG A 84 -3.78 2.76 2.79
CA ARG A 84 -5.16 3.25 2.56
C ARG A 84 -5.54 4.36 3.52
N GLY A 85 -5.23 4.20 4.80
CA GLY A 85 -5.46 5.25 5.79
C GLY A 85 -4.58 6.47 5.56
N LEU A 86 -3.27 6.28 5.38
CA LEU A 86 -2.31 7.38 5.24
C LEU A 86 -2.55 8.28 4.02
N LYS A 87 -2.98 7.72 2.87
CA LYS A 87 -3.25 8.51 1.65
C LYS A 87 -4.35 9.56 1.83
N GLN A 88 -5.17 9.45 2.87
CA GLN A 88 -6.20 10.45 3.21
C GLN A 88 -5.58 11.70 3.83
N TYR A 89 -4.44 11.57 4.51
CA TYR A 89 -3.77 12.64 5.25
C TYR A 89 -2.62 13.29 4.48
N THR A 90 -1.85 12.49 3.73
CA THR A 90 -0.70 13.00 2.98
C THR A 90 -0.52 12.26 1.65
N SER A 91 -0.06 13.01 0.63
CA SER A 91 0.39 12.43 -0.64
C SER A 91 1.88 12.02 -0.59
N ASN A 92 2.60 12.40 0.46
CA ASN A 92 4.03 12.15 0.64
C ASN A 92 4.31 10.80 1.32
N VAL A 93 3.58 9.76 0.90
CA VAL A 93 3.73 8.40 1.42
C VAL A 93 4.70 7.61 0.54
N THR A 94 5.67 6.95 1.15
CA THR A 94 6.56 5.99 0.48
C THR A 94 6.46 4.65 1.19
N ALA A 95 6.07 3.60 0.46
CA ALA A 95 6.14 2.22 0.94
C ALA A 95 7.48 1.61 0.54
N ILE A 96 8.22 1.03 1.48
CA ILE A 96 9.40 0.19 1.22
C ILE A 96 8.99 -1.25 1.42
N VAL A 97 9.13 -2.06 0.35
CA VAL A 97 8.55 -3.39 0.24
C VAL A 97 9.65 -4.43 0.05
N THR A 98 9.51 -5.56 0.74
CA THR A 98 10.44 -6.69 0.60
C THR A 98 10.35 -7.34 -0.79
N VAL A 99 11.48 -7.86 -1.25
CA VAL A 99 11.60 -8.66 -2.47
C VAL A 99 11.87 -10.14 -2.19
N ALA A 100 11.65 -10.58 -0.95
CA ALA A 100 11.92 -11.96 -0.53
C ALA A 100 10.73 -12.92 -0.72
N ASP A 101 9.53 -12.42 -1.13
CA ASP A 101 8.32 -13.24 -1.37
C ASP A 101 8.58 -14.32 -2.43
N ASP A 102 8.32 -15.57 -2.09
CA ASP A 102 8.42 -16.72 -2.98
C ASP A 102 7.11 -17.51 -3.12
N GLY A 103 6.04 -16.96 -2.56
CA GLY A 103 4.73 -17.59 -2.46
C GLY A 103 3.88 -17.47 -3.72
N GLY A 104 2.99 -18.42 -3.90
CA GLY A 104 1.88 -18.40 -4.86
C GLY A 104 2.24 -17.94 -6.28
N SER A 105 1.56 -16.93 -6.77
CA SER A 105 1.77 -16.35 -8.12
C SER A 105 3.09 -15.62 -8.25
N SER A 106 3.53 -14.90 -7.21
CA SER A 106 4.80 -14.16 -7.20
C SER A 106 5.99 -15.08 -7.32
N GLY A 107 6.03 -16.14 -6.50
CA GLY A 107 7.11 -17.10 -6.52
C GLY A 107 7.20 -17.88 -7.84
N ARG A 108 6.06 -18.17 -8.50
CA ARG A 108 6.09 -18.79 -9.83
C ARG A 108 6.71 -17.86 -10.88
N LEU A 109 6.28 -16.59 -10.94
CA LEU A 109 6.84 -15.61 -11.87
C LEU A 109 8.34 -15.39 -11.62
N ARG A 110 8.75 -15.31 -10.33
CA ARG A 110 10.16 -15.23 -9.98
C ARG A 110 10.97 -16.40 -10.52
N ARG A 111 10.49 -17.64 -10.33
CA ARG A 111 11.20 -18.86 -10.82
C ARG A 111 11.18 -19.02 -12.34
N GLU A 112 10.08 -18.67 -12.98
CA GLU A 112 9.89 -18.88 -14.42
C GLU A 112 10.51 -17.78 -15.28
N LEU A 113 10.43 -16.52 -14.82
CA LEU A 113 10.84 -15.35 -15.58
C LEU A 113 12.02 -14.59 -14.97
N GLY A 114 12.51 -14.99 -13.80
CA GLY A 114 13.63 -14.30 -13.13
C GLY A 114 13.31 -12.86 -12.67
N VAL A 115 12.03 -12.51 -12.53
CA VAL A 115 11.60 -11.18 -12.07
C VAL A 115 11.49 -11.13 -10.56
N LEU A 116 11.68 -9.95 -9.97
CA LEU A 116 11.40 -9.77 -8.55
C LEU A 116 9.91 -9.98 -8.26
N PRO A 117 9.55 -10.48 -7.05
CA PRO A 117 8.18 -10.88 -6.73
C PRO A 117 7.22 -9.68 -6.71
N PRO A 118 6.21 -9.63 -7.58
CA PRO A 118 5.36 -8.45 -7.71
C PRO A 118 4.20 -8.38 -6.70
N GLY A 119 3.97 -9.41 -5.88
CA GLY A 119 2.76 -9.58 -5.07
C GLY A 119 2.50 -8.44 -4.09
N ASP A 120 3.48 -8.12 -3.28
CA ASP A 120 3.39 -7.05 -2.28
C ASP A 120 3.36 -5.66 -2.91
N PHE A 121 4.14 -5.45 -3.98
CA PHE A 121 4.09 -4.23 -4.77
C PHE A 121 2.70 -3.99 -5.34
N ARG A 122 2.09 -5.03 -5.90
CA ARG A 122 0.71 -4.99 -6.39
C ARG A 122 -0.28 -4.53 -5.31
N ASN A 123 -0.18 -5.10 -4.09
CA ASN A 123 -1.05 -4.74 -2.98
C ASN A 123 -0.87 -3.27 -2.57
N CYS A 124 0.37 -2.79 -2.50
CA CYS A 124 0.69 -1.41 -2.15
C CYS A 124 0.25 -0.42 -3.25
N ILE A 125 0.46 -0.74 -4.52
CA ILE A 125 0.01 0.07 -5.67
C ILE A 125 -1.52 0.20 -5.65
N ALA A 126 -2.25 -0.92 -5.48
CA ALA A 126 -3.71 -0.89 -5.40
C ALA A 126 -4.22 -0.07 -4.21
N ALA A 127 -3.53 -0.14 -3.05
CA ALA A 127 -3.91 0.62 -1.87
C ALA A 127 -3.72 2.14 -2.03
N LEU A 128 -2.72 2.56 -2.80
CA LEU A 128 -2.40 3.97 -3.05
C LEU A 128 -3.10 4.55 -4.29
N ALA A 129 -3.77 3.73 -5.11
CA ALA A 129 -4.51 4.19 -6.27
C ALA A 129 -5.72 5.06 -5.88
N ASP A 130 -6.08 6.04 -6.72
CA ASP A 130 -7.21 6.94 -6.48
C ASP A 130 -8.55 6.19 -6.57
N ASP A 131 -8.76 5.40 -7.60
CA ASP A 131 -9.92 4.51 -7.74
C ASP A 131 -9.58 3.14 -7.15
N GLU A 132 -9.59 3.07 -5.82
CA GLU A 132 -9.17 1.88 -5.09
C GLU A 132 -10.09 0.68 -5.32
N ALA A 133 -11.41 0.89 -5.37
CA ALA A 133 -12.37 -0.21 -5.42
C ALA A 133 -12.21 -1.03 -6.71
N LEU A 134 -12.18 -0.37 -7.87
CA LEU A 134 -12.01 -1.02 -9.16
C LEU A 134 -10.59 -1.56 -9.34
N MET A 135 -9.58 -0.77 -8.94
CA MET A 135 -8.18 -1.18 -9.04
C MET A 135 -7.86 -2.37 -8.15
N THR A 136 -8.37 -2.38 -6.92
CA THR A 136 -8.22 -3.53 -6.02
C THR A 136 -8.86 -4.77 -6.61
N GLN A 137 -10.08 -4.68 -7.14
CA GLN A 137 -10.74 -5.82 -7.79
C GLN A 137 -9.94 -6.31 -9.00
N LEU A 138 -9.50 -5.41 -9.88
CA LEU A 138 -8.74 -5.75 -11.07
C LEU A 138 -7.39 -6.37 -10.71
N PHE A 139 -6.64 -5.78 -9.80
CA PHE A 139 -5.32 -6.27 -9.41
C PHE A 139 -5.36 -7.57 -8.62
N GLN A 140 -6.44 -7.81 -7.88
CA GLN A 140 -6.66 -9.06 -7.15
C GLN A 140 -7.32 -10.15 -7.99
N TYR A 141 -7.85 -9.81 -9.18
CA TYR A 141 -8.45 -10.81 -10.06
C TYR A 141 -7.45 -11.93 -10.33
N ARG A 142 -7.86 -13.17 -10.04
CA ARG A 142 -7.07 -14.37 -10.33
C ARG A 142 -7.68 -15.12 -11.50
N PHE A 143 -6.83 -15.48 -12.45
CA PHE A 143 -7.25 -16.32 -13.55
C PHE A 143 -7.62 -17.71 -13.01
N PRO A 144 -8.84 -18.20 -13.31
CA PRO A 144 -9.32 -19.47 -12.78
C PRO A 144 -8.47 -20.63 -13.28
N SER A 145 -8.29 -21.64 -12.45
CA SER A 145 -7.53 -22.86 -12.75
C SER A 145 -8.27 -23.82 -13.70
N THR A 146 -9.46 -23.47 -14.15
CA THR A 146 -10.26 -24.26 -15.09
C THR A 146 -10.24 -23.63 -16.47
N SER A 147 -10.05 -24.47 -17.50
CA SER A 147 -10.22 -24.07 -18.90
C SER A 147 -11.52 -23.29 -19.07
N LEU A 148 -11.45 -22.12 -19.69
CA LEU A 148 -12.60 -21.35 -20.13
C LEU A 148 -13.56 -22.28 -20.90
N ARG A 149 -14.63 -22.73 -20.26
CA ARG A 149 -15.75 -23.29 -21.01
C ARG A 149 -16.29 -22.13 -21.85
N THR A 150 -16.10 -22.25 -23.15
CA THR A 150 -16.79 -21.43 -24.15
C THR A 150 -18.28 -21.72 -24.03
N GLY A 151 -18.96 -20.93 -23.22
CA GLY A 151 -20.41 -20.87 -23.10
C GLY A 151 -20.84 -19.41 -23.26
N PRO A 152 -22.03 -19.15 -23.81
CA PRO A 152 -22.44 -17.79 -24.15
C PRO A 152 -22.49 -16.90 -22.91
N SER A 153 -21.98 -15.69 -23.06
CA SER A 153 -21.98 -14.60 -22.10
C SER A 153 -23.36 -14.42 -21.45
N THR A 154 -23.45 -14.79 -20.18
CA THR A 154 -24.64 -14.48 -19.36
C THR A 154 -24.26 -13.40 -18.37
N SER A 155 -24.84 -12.23 -18.61
CA SER A 155 -25.09 -11.08 -17.72
C SER A 155 -24.26 -10.97 -16.42
N LEU A 156 -23.50 -9.89 -16.35
CA LEU A 156 -23.03 -9.25 -15.11
C LEU A 156 -24.20 -9.11 -14.11
N ARG A 157 -24.25 -9.97 -13.12
CA ARG A 157 -25.09 -9.77 -11.95
C ARG A 157 -24.34 -8.87 -10.98
N THR A 158 -24.77 -7.64 -10.88
CA THR A 158 -24.50 -6.77 -9.75
C THR A 158 -25.28 -7.32 -8.54
N GLY A 159 -24.59 -7.97 -7.61
CA GLY A 159 -25.12 -8.40 -6.33
C GLY A 159 -24.06 -8.16 -5.25
N PRO A 160 -24.48 -7.94 -3.99
CA PRO A 160 -23.57 -7.51 -2.92
C PRO A 160 -22.52 -8.59 -2.63
N SER A 161 -21.32 -8.11 -2.32
CA SER A 161 -20.09 -8.81 -1.95
C SER A 161 -20.33 -10.00 -1.03
N THR A 162 -20.22 -11.22 -1.56
CA THR A 162 -19.99 -12.43 -0.78
C THR A 162 -18.50 -12.73 -0.79
N GLU A 163 -17.92 -12.76 0.39
CA GLU A 163 -16.54 -13.08 0.67
C GLU A 163 -16.17 -14.46 0.12
N PHE A 164 -15.11 -14.51 -0.69
CA PHE A 164 -14.46 -15.77 -1.04
C PHE A 164 -13.42 -16.08 0.04
N SER A 165 -13.69 -17.11 0.84
CA SER A 165 -12.72 -17.70 1.76
C SER A 165 -11.74 -18.58 0.96
N PRO A 166 -10.43 -18.56 1.25
CA PRO A 166 -9.44 -19.39 0.56
C PRO A 166 -9.60 -20.90 0.79
N SER A 167 -10.46 -21.35 1.71
CA SER A 167 -10.60 -22.73 2.13
C SER A 167 -11.46 -23.63 1.21
N ASP A 168 -12.14 -23.08 0.18
CA ASP A 168 -13.07 -23.88 -0.62
C ASP A 168 -12.48 -24.43 -1.95
N ALA A 169 -11.17 -24.36 -2.12
CA ALA A 169 -10.50 -24.79 -3.35
C ALA A 169 -9.84 -26.18 -3.27
N GLU A 170 -10.10 -26.99 -2.24
CA GLU A 170 -9.64 -28.37 -2.21
C GLU A 170 -10.70 -29.32 -2.76
N GLY A 171 -10.53 -29.68 -4.01
CA GLY A 171 -11.26 -30.80 -4.61
C GLY A 171 -11.53 -30.67 -6.10
N LEU A 172 -10.56 -30.93 -6.93
CA LEU A 172 -10.62 -31.76 -8.14
C LEU A 172 -9.29 -31.70 -8.92
N ARG A 173 -8.48 -32.71 -8.76
CA ARG A 173 -7.36 -32.96 -9.67
C ARG A 173 -7.93 -33.63 -10.94
N THR A 174 -7.94 -32.91 -12.06
CA THR A 174 -7.98 -33.51 -13.37
C THR A 174 -6.77 -33.05 -14.14
N SER A 175 -5.93 -34.01 -14.49
CA SER A 175 -4.81 -33.91 -15.43
C SER A 175 -5.33 -33.43 -16.78
N GLY A 176 -4.82 -32.29 -17.28
CA GLY A 176 -5.07 -31.85 -18.64
C GLY A 176 -4.84 -30.34 -18.80
N ASP A 177 -3.74 -30.01 -19.43
CA ASP A 177 -3.38 -28.73 -20.03
C ASP A 177 -3.56 -27.49 -19.13
N SER A 178 -2.53 -27.22 -18.31
CA SER A 178 -2.44 -26.03 -17.50
C SER A 178 -2.20 -24.82 -18.42
N SER A 179 -3.22 -24.03 -18.67
CA SER A 179 -3.00 -22.71 -19.27
C SER A 179 -1.99 -21.95 -18.38
N GLY A 180 -0.92 -21.39 -18.94
CA GLY A 180 0.15 -20.70 -18.21
C GLY A 180 -0.33 -19.54 -17.32
N LEU A 181 -1.61 -19.15 -17.42
CA LEU A 181 -2.23 -18.10 -16.61
C LEU A 181 -2.89 -18.59 -15.32
N ASN A 182 -3.07 -19.92 -15.16
CA ASN A 182 -3.82 -20.47 -14.04
C ASN A 182 -3.29 -20.04 -12.67
N GLY A 183 -4.18 -19.44 -11.86
CA GLY A 183 -3.88 -19.00 -10.50
C GLY A 183 -2.98 -17.75 -10.41
N HIS A 184 -2.54 -17.18 -11.54
CA HIS A 184 -1.88 -15.86 -11.53
C HIS A 184 -2.88 -14.75 -11.27
N SER A 185 -2.47 -13.74 -10.50
CA SER A 185 -3.26 -12.50 -10.40
C SER A 185 -2.95 -11.59 -11.58
N PHE A 186 -3.98 -10.89 -12.07
CA PHE A 186 -3.80 -9.89 -13.14
C PHE A 186 -2.74 -8.86 -12.78
N GLY A 187 -2.76 -8.32 -11.57
CA GLY A 187 -1.78 -7.29 -11.15
C GLY A 187 -0.35 -7.79 -11.14
N ASN A 188 -0.09 -9.07 -10.78
CA ASN A 188 1.25 -9.64 -10.87
C ASN A 188 1.71 -9.72 -12.33
N LEU A 189 0.84 -10.20 -13.22
CA LEU A 189 1.14 -10.27 -14.65
C LEU A 189 1.34 -8.88 -15.25
N PHE A 190 0.54 -7.90 -14.84
CA PHE A 190 0.67 -6.51 -15.28
C PHE A 190 2.04 -5.92 -14.93
N ILE A 191 2.47 -6.04 -13.66
CA ILE A 191 3.78 -5.55 -13.20
C ILE A 191 4.91 -6.29 -13.92
N THR A 192 4.79 -7.60 -14.11
CA THR A 192 5.78 -8.40 -14.85
C THR A 192 5.89 -7.95 -16.30
N ALA A 193 4.77 -7.77 -17.00
CA ALA A 193 4.76 -7.25 -18.36
C ALA A 193 5.36 -5.84 -18.44
N MET A 194 5.06 -4.98 -17.46
CA MET A 194 5.68 -3.65 -17.37
C MET A 194 7.20 -3.75 -17.16
N ALA A 195 7.71 -4.74 -16.42
CA ALA A 195 9.14 -4.95 -16.23
C ALA A 195 9.83 -5.32 -17.56
N GLU A 196 9.21 -6.19 -18.35
CA GLU A 196 9.69 -6.54 -19.70
C GLU A 196 9.70 -5.32 -20.64
N VAL A 197 8.61 -4.55 -20.66
CA VAL A 197 8.48 -3.38 -21.55
C VAL A 197 9.46 -2.26 -21.16
N THR A 198 9.67 -2.03 -19.87
CA THR A 198 10.52 -0.93 -19.39
C THR A 198 11.99 -1.32 -19.23
N GLY A 199 12.28 -2.62 -19.24
CA GLY A 199 13.62 -3.19 -19.08
C GLY A 199 14.14 -3.18 -17.64
N SER A 200 13.31 -2.79 -16.64
CA SER A 200 13.70 -2.85 -15.22
C SER A 200 12.48 -2.91 -14.29
N PHE A 201 12.64 -3.60 -13.16
CA PHE A 201 11.56 -3.78 -12.19
C PHE A 201 11.17 -2.45 -11.51
N GLU A 202 12.15 -1.61 -11.14
CA GLU A 202 11.87 -0.32 -10.51
C GLU A 202 11.11 0.63 -11.45
N ARG A 203 11.44 0.62 -12.76
CA ARG A 203 10.68 1.38 -13.75
C ARG A 203 9.27 0.83 -13.93
N ALA A 204 9.12 -0.49 -13.91
CA ALA A 204 7.81 -1.13 -13.98
C ALA A 204 6.90 -0.68 -12.83
N ILE A 205 7.40 -0.66 -11.60
CA ILE A 205 6.66 -0.18 -10.43
C ILE A 205 6.29 1.30 -10.58
N LEU A 206 7.24 2.14 -10.99
CA LEU A 206 7.01 3.58 -11.19
C LEU A 206 5.94 3.84 -12.26
N GLU A 207 6.07 3.21 -13.43
CA GLU A 207 5.13 3.39 -14.55
C GLU A 207 3.76 2.77 -14.23
N SER A 208 3.72 1.64 -13.52
CA SER A 208 2.47 1.07 -13.01
C SER A 208 1.76 2.08 -12.08
N GLY A 209 2.50 2.73 -11.20
CA GLY A 209 1.96 3.78 -10.34
C GLY A 209 1.39 4.97 -11.14
N ARG A 210 2.05 5.38 -12.22
CA ARG A 210 1.57 6.46 -13.10
C ARG A 210 0.29 6.08 -13.84
N VAL A 211 0.25 4.88 -14.42
CA VAL A 211 -0.94 4.37 -15.14
C VAL A 211 -2.16 4.30 -14.23
N LEU A 212 -1.94 3.99 -12.95
CA LEU A 212 -3.00 3.79 -11.96
C LEU A 212 -3.26 5.01 -11.09
N ALA A 213 -2.69 6.18 -11.44
CA ALA A 213 -2.82 7.42 -10.68
C ALA A 213 -2.55 7.25 -9.18
N VAL A 214 -1.48 6.52 -8.84
CA VAL A 214 -1.10 6.24 -7.45
C VAL A 214 -0.64 7.51 -6.75
N ARG A 215 -1.13 7.74 -5.54
CA ARG A 215 -0.68 8.81 -4.64
C ARG A 215 0.38 8.28 -3.69
N GLY A 216 1.61 8.72 -3.88
CA GLY A 216 2.77 8.24 -3.14
C GLY A 216 3.72 7.42 -4.01
N ARG A 217 4.61 6.66 -3.37
CA ARG A 217 5.61 5.83 -4.05
C ARG A 217 5.68 4.45 -3.43
N VAL A 218 5.96 3.44 -4.26
CA VAL A 218 6.25 2.08 -3.80
C VAL A 218 7.66 1.74 -4.29
N LEU A 219 8.55 1.42 -3.38
CA LEU A 219 9.97 1.17 -3.65
C LEU A 219 10.37 -0.20 -3.11
N PRO A 220 11.26 -0.94 -3.80
CA PRO A 220 11.85 -2.14 -3.24
C PRO A 220 12.88 -1.79 -2.15
N SER A 221 13.07 -2.66 -1.17
CA SER A 221 14.17 -2.54 -0.21
C SER A 221 15.52 -2.74 -0.89
N THR A 222 15.59 -3.66 -1.84
CA THR A 222 16.73 -3.94 -2.71
C THR A 222 16.25 -4.35 -4.10
N LEU A 223 17.10 -4.24 -5.12
CA LEU A 223 16.86 -4.78 -6.46
C LEU A 223 17.56 -6.13 -6.66
N HIS A 224 18.30 -6.59 -5.67
CA HIS A 224 18.95 -7.89 -5.71
C HIS A 224 17.96 -9.00 -5.42
N ASP A 225 18.17 -10.14 -6.07
CA ASP A 225 17.41 -11.35 -5.80
C ASP A 225 17.89 -11.96 -4.49
N VAL A 226 17.10 -11.80 -3.43
CA VAL A 226 17.41 -12.29 -2.09
C VAL A 226 16.41 -13.35 -1.67
N THR A 227 16.88 -14.34 -0.94
CA THR A 227 16.05 -15.40 -0.38
C THR A 227 16.01 -15.30 1.13
N LEU A 228 14.82 -15.40 1.71
CA LEU A 228 14.64 -15.43 3.15
C LEU A 228 14.96 -16.83 3.67
N MET A 229 15.83 -16.90 4.66
CA MET A 229 16.24 -18.11 5.35
C MET A 229 15.80 -18.02 6.82
N ALA A 230 15.43 -19.15 7.42
CA ALA A 230 15.12 -19.22 8.84
C ALA A 230 15.79 -20.42 9.49
N ASP A 231 16.26 -20.23 10.71
CA ASP A 231 16.63 -21.31 11.61
C ASP A 231 15.43 -21.51 12.58
N LEU A 232 14.78 -22.67 12.49
CA LEU A 232 13.61 -23.07 13.28
C LEU A 232 13.98 -24.07 14.33
N ARG A 233 13.43 -23.93 15.53
CA ARG A 233 13.49 -24.94 16.58
C ARG A 233 12.20 -25.74 16.61
N ALA A 234 12.29 -27.04 16.38
CA ALA A 234 11.17 -27.97 16.47
C ALA A 234 11.56 -29.20 17.32
N GLU A 235 10.78 -29.51 18.33
CA GLU A 235 10.99 -30.74 19.11
C GLU A 235 10.37 -31.96 18.40
N PRO A 236 11.01 -33.12 18.38
CA PRO A 236 12.33 -33.49 18.94
C PRO A 236 13.52 -33.29 17.97
N VAL A 237 13.31 -32.67 16.82
CA VAL A 237 14.29 -32.60 15.71
C VAL A 237 15.45 -31.65 16.01
N GLY A 238 15.26 -30.68 16.92
CA GLY A 238 16.24 -29.65 17.23
C GLY A 238 16.19 -28.47 16.23
N LEU A 239 17.35 -27.87 15.92
CA LEU A 239 17.46 -26.75 15.01
C LEU A 239 17.44 -27.24 13.56
N SER A 240 16.55 -26.71 12.74
CA SER A 240 16.43 -26.98 11.31
C SER A 240 16.47 -25.69 10.50
N ARG A 241 17.14 -25.72 9.34
CA ARG A 241 17.18 -24.58 8.42
C ARG A 241 16.11 -24.73 7.35
N VAL A 242 15.34 -23.66 7.15
CA VAL A 242 14.28 -23.60 6.16
C VAL A 242 14.54 -22.42 5.20
N THR A 243 14.28 -22.65 3.92
CA THR A 243 14.52 -21.70 2.83
C THR A 243 13.20 -21.27 2.21
N GLY A 244 13.00 -19.96 2.10
CA GLY A 244 11.84 -19.37 1.45
C GLY A 244 10.73 -18.99 2.43
N GLU A 245 10.10 -17.84 2.17
CA GLU A 245 9.03 -17.25 3.00
C GLU A 245 7.88 -18.21 3.24
N SER A 246 7.35 -18.80 2.17
CA SER A 246 6.22 -19.74 2.23
C SER A 246 6.55 -20.98 3.04
N SER A 247 7.76 -21.50 2.89
CA SER A 247 8.20 -22.70 3.61
C SER A 247 8.39 -22.44 5.11
N ILE A 248 8.82 -21.23 5.50
CA ILE A 248 9.00 -20.85 6.90
C ILE A 248 7.67 -20.90 7.64
N THR A 249 6.63 -20.32 7.05
CA THR A 249 5.29 -20.30 7.65
C THR A 249 4.66 -21.71 7.72
N GLU A 250 4.96 -22.58 6.74
CA GLU A 250 4.40 -23.93 6.67
C GLU A 250 5.15 -24.97 7.53
N ALA A 251 6.44 -24.75 7.80
CA ALA A 251 7.29 -25.75 8.47
C ALA A 251 6.89 -26.01 9.93
N GLY A 252 6.28 -25.03 10.60
CA GLY A 252 5.99 -25.09 12.02
C GLY A 252 7.26 -25.09 12.89
N GLY A 253 7.12 -24.74 14.17
CA GLY A 253 8.23 -24.60 15.08
C GLY A 253 8.52 -23.14 15.43
N ALA A 254 9.30 -22.89 16.47
CA ALA A 254 9.67 -21.54 16.88
C ALA A 254 10.78 -20.99 16.00
N ILE A 255 10.56 -19.81 15.43
CA ILE A 255 11.58 -19.11 14.63
C ILE A 255 12.61 -18.53 15.61
N GLU A 256 13.85 -19.01 15.51
CA GLU A 256 14.95 -18.45 16.30
C GLU A 256 15.63 -17.28 15.62
N ARG A 257 15.82 -17.42 14.33
CA ARG A 257 16.48 -16.38 13.52
C ARG A 257 16.02 -16.45 12.07
N VAL A 258 15.87 -15.26 11.45
CA VAL A 258 15.77 -15.12 10.00
C VAL A 258 16.92 -14.29 9.47
N TYR A 259 17.33 -14.53 8.23
CA TYR A 259 18.39 -13.79 7.54
C TYR A 259 18.17 -13.85 6.02
N LEU A 260 18.82 -12.96 5.31
CA LEU A 260 18.79 -12.93 3.84
C LEU A 260 20.00 -13.67 3.25
N GLU A 261 19.82 -14.28 2.10
CA GLU A 261 20.88 -14.82 1.28
C GLU A 261 20.78 -14.25 -0.14
N PRO A 262 21.77 -13.45 -0.61
CA PRO A 262 22.93 -12.96 0.12
C PRO A 262 22.58 -11.94 1.24
N ASP A 263 23.42 -11.89 2.29
CA ASP A 263 23.21 -11.05 3.47
C ASP A 263 23.76 -9.62 3.32
N ASP A 264 24.53 -9.37 2.26
CA ASP A 264 25.15 -8.10 1.90
C ASP A 264 24.46 -7.37 0.73
N ALA A 265 23.23 -7.74 0.42
CA ALA A 265 22.48 -7.12 -0.67
C ALA A 265 22.36 -5.61 -0.47
N PRO A 266 22.80 -4.75 -1.43
CA PRO A 266 22.71 -3.30 -1.31
C PRO A 266 21.27 -2.84 -1.34
N ALA A 267 20.93 -1.81 -0.57
CA ALA A 267 19.61 -1.21 -0.60
C ALA A 267 19.36 -0.46 -1.91
N TYR A 268 18.08 -0.37 -2.29
CA TYR A 268 17.68 0.50 -3.40
C TYR A 268 17.93 1.99 -3.01
N PRO A 269 18.70 2.76 -3.81
CA PRO A 269 19.14 4.11 -3.41
C PRO A 269 18.01 5.08 -3.10
N ASP A 270 16.86 4.99 -3.83
CA ASP A 270 15.72 5.86 -3.56
C ASP A 270 14.99 5.47 -2.26
N ALA A 271 15.07 4.21 -1.83
CA ALA A 271 14.56 3.79 -0.52
C ALA A 271 15.40 4.41 0.61
N VAL A 272 16.72 4.37 0.49
CA VAL A 272 17.65 5.02 1.44
C VAL A 272 17.38 6.53 1.51
N ARG A 273 17.24 7.19 0.36
CA ARG A 273 16.93 8.63 0.31
C ARG A 273 15.60 8.94 0.99
N ALA A 274 14.55 8.15 0.72
CA ALA A 274 13.24 8.35 1.34
C ALA A 274 13.30 8.23 2.86
N LEU A 275 14.05 7.25 3.39
CA LEU A 275 14.25 7.06 4.83
C LEU A 275 14.97 8.26 5.48
N LEU A 276 16.00 8.78 4.84
CA LEU A 276 16.77 9.93 5.37
C LEU A 276 15.99 11.24 5.33
N GLU A 277 15.03 11.38 4.40
CA GLU A 277 14.20 12.58 4.23
C GLU A 277 12.85 12.50 4.96
N ALA A 278 12.54 11.39 5.62
CA ALA A 278 11.25 11.16 6.27
C ALA A 278 11.04 12.04 7.51
N ASP A 279 9.79 12.39 7.79
CA ASP A 279 9.32 12.93 9.06
C ASP A 279 8.92 11.80 10.01
N LEU A 280 8.33 10.73 9.46
CA LEU A 280 7.93 9.51 10.17
C LEU A 280 8.39 8.28 9.39
N ILE A 281 8.98 7.33 10.10
CA ILE A 281 9.27 5.98 9.61
C ILE A 281 8.45 4.99 10.44
N THR A 282 7.68 4.13 9.79
CA THR A 282 6.99 3.02 10.44
C THR A 282 7.53 1.69 9.96
N ALA A 283 7.67 0.72 10.87
CA ALA A 283 7.86 -0.68 10.53
C ALA A 283 6.58 -1.45 10.89
N GLY A 284 5.96 -2.05 9.89
CA GLY A 284 4.64 -2.69 10.01
C GLY A 284 3.46 -1.74 9.67
N PRO A 285 2.20 -2.23 9.86
CA PRO A 285 1.88 -3.59 10.29
C PRO A 285 2.19 -4.64 9.22
N GLY A 286 2.38 -5.88 9.64
CA GLY A 286 2.66 -7.02 8.77
C GLY A 286 3.34 -8.15 9.52
N SER A 287 3.57 -9.27 8.84
CA SER A 287 4.32 -10.39 9.40
C SER A 287 5.70 -9.95 9.86
N LEU A 288 6.01 -10.21 11.12
CA LEU A 288 7.29 -9.77 11.71
C LEU A 288 8.47 -10.37 10.95
N TYR A 289 8.47 -11.69 10.78
CA TYR A 289 9.59 -12.43 10.21
C TYR A 289 9.63 -12.42 8.69
N THR A 290 8.47 -12.38 8.04
CA THR A 290 8.39 -12.55 6.59
C THR A 290 8.14 -11.25 5.81
N SER A 291 7.66 -10.20 6.47
CA SER A 291 7.38 -8.92 5.81
C SER A 291 8.18 -7.73 6.36
N ILE A 292 8.40 -7.65 7.68
CA ILE A 292 9.08 -6.50 8.31
C ILE A 292 10.59 -6.74 8.33
N LEU A 293 11.04 -7.82 8.97
CA LEU A 293 12.45 -8.13 9.13
C LEU A 293 13.20 -8.24 7.79
N PRO A 294 12.66 -8.84 6.71
CA PRO A 294 13.40 -8.92 5.45
C PRO A 294 13.79 -7.56 4.87
N ASN A 295 13.00 -6.50 5.11
CA ASN A 295 13.39 -5.15 4.72
C ASN A 295 14.53 -4.59 5.58
N LEU A 296 14.44 -4.81 6.89
CA LEU A 296 15.40 -4.30 7.86
C LEU A 296 16.73 -5.10 7.87
N LEU A 297 16.71 -6.32 7.37
CA LEU A 297 17.89 -7.16 7.19
C LEU A 297 18.74 -6.76 5.98
N VAL A 298 18.25 -5.87 5.10
CA VAL A 298 19.09 -5.18 4.12
C VAL A 298 19.94 -4.14 4.86
N PRO A 299 21.29 -4.28 4.90
CA PRO A 299 22.13 -3.50 5.83
C PRO A 299 21.98 -1.98 5.69
N ASP A 300 21.96 -1.47 4.46
CA ASP A 300 21.83 -0.04 4.21
C ASP A 300 20.45 0.51 4.59
N VAL A 301 19.39 -0.32 4.55
CA VAL A 301 18.03 0.07 5.02
C VAL A 301 18.07 0.28 6.53
N ALA A 302 18.60 -0.67 7.31
CA ALA A 302 18.71 -0.54 8.76
C ALA A 302 19.59 0.67 9.14
N GLN A 303 20.72 0.87 8.44
CA GLN A 303 21.59 2.04 8.65
C GLN A 303 20.88 3.35 8.34
N ALA A 304 20.12 3.43 7.25
CA ALA A 304 19.34 4.63 6.89
C ALA A 304 18.24 4.91 7.92
N VAL A 305 17.54 3.89 8.42
CA VAL A 305 16.59 4.04 9.53
C VAL A 305 17.31 4.57 10.77
N ALA A 306 18.43 3.99 11.15
CA ALA A 306 19.21 4.43 12.32
C ALA A 306 19.66 5.90 12.18
N ALA A 307 20.18 6.29 11.01
CA ALA A 307 20.71 7.63 10.73
C ALA A 307 19.62 8.69 10.55
N SER A 308 18.39 8.30 10.22
CA SER A 308 17.28 9.22 9.99
C SER A 308 16.91 9.97 11.27
N ARG A 309 16.53 11.26 11.09
CA ARG A 309 15.96 12.11 12.15
C ARG A 309 14.45 11.95 12.31
N ALA A 310 13.82 11.11 11.50
CA ALA A 310 12.41 10.84 11.57
C ALA A 310 11.98 10.29 12.93
N LEU A 311 10.72 10.48 13.27
CA LEU A 311 10.06 9.69 14.30
C LEU A 311 9.99 8.23 13.84
N LYS A 312 10.41 7.28 14.67
CA LYS A 312 10.48 5.86 14.30
C LYS A 312 9.54 5.06 15.18
N VAL A 313 8.54 4.46 14.54
CA VAL A 313 7.46 3.73 15.20
C VAL A 313 7.43 2.29 14.70
N TYR A 314 7.55 1.32 15.60
CA TYR A 314 7.19 -0.06 15.32
C TYR A 314 5.71 -0.25 15.58
N ILE A 315 4.98 -0.82 14.63
CA ILE A 315 3.55 -1.12 14.75
C ILE A 315 3.40 -2.61 15.01
N CYS A 316 3.01 -2.93 16.25
CA CYS A 316 2.79 -4.31 16.65
C CYS A 316 1.50 -4.86 16.06
N ASN A 317 1.50 -6.13 15.64
CA ASN A 317 0.32 -6.79 15.12
C ASN A 317 -0.82 -6.81 16.15
N ILE A 318 -2.07 -6.78 15.68
CA ILE A 318 -3.29 -6.91 16.51
C ILE A 318 -3.36 -8.32 17.11
N ALA A 319 -3.04 -9.32 16.30
CA ALA A 319 -3.17 -10.72 16.63
C ALA A 319 -1.93 -11.51 16.23
N THR A 320 -1.75 -12.65 16.88
CA THR A 320 -0.69 -13.61 16.58
C THR A 320 -0.84 -14.19 15.18
N GLN A 321 0.27 -14.60 14.59
CA GLN A 321 0.30 -15.26 13.28
C GLN A 321 0.79 -16.70 13.47
N ARG A 322 -0.09 -17.64 13.16
CA ARG A 322 0.21 -19.07 13.26
C ARG A 322 1.44 -19.43 12.43
N GLY A 323 2.38 -20.11 13.05
CA GLY A 323 3.65 -20.54 12.44
C GLY A 323 4.74 -19.45 12.39
N GLU A 324 4.45 -18.24 12.90
CA GLU A 324 5.44 -17.15 13.00
C GLU A 324 5.53 -16.58 14.40
N THR A 325 4.41 -16.12 14.97
CA THR A 325 4.37 -15.38 16.23
C THR A 325 3.32 -16.01 17.18
N ASP A 326 3.24 -17.33 17.19
CA ASP A 326 2.38 -18.05 18.12
C ASP A 326 2.69 -17.65 19.56
N GLU A 327 1.66 -17.33 20.35
CA GLU A 327 1.78 -16.90 21.76
C GLU A 327 2.59 -15.61 22.01
N TYR A 328 2.95 -14.85 20.95
CA TYR A 328 3.75 -13.62 21.11
C TYR A 328 2.93 -12.51 21.76
N THR A 329 3.58 -11.85 22.70
CA THR A 329 3.16 -10.58 23.30
C THR A 329 3.85 -9.42 22.59
N VAL A 330 3.50 -8.18 22.95
CA VAL A 330 4.23 -6.98 22.45
C VAL A 330 5.71 -7.06 22.80
N GLY A 331 6.04 -7.51 24.02
CA GLY A 331 7.43 -7.69 24.45
C GLY A 331 8.18 -8.70 23.61
N ASN A 332 7.55 -9.83 23.25
CA ASN A 332 8.17 -10.84 22.39
C ASN A 332 8.45 -10.33 20.98
N HIS A 333 7.52 -9.55 20.39
CA HIS A 333 7.73 -8.92 19.10
C HIS A 333 8.95 -7.99 19.09
N ILE A 334 9.11 -7.19 20.15
CA ILE A 334 10.24 -6.28 20.30
C ILE A 334 11.53 -7.04 20.50
N ALA A 335 11.55 -8.05 21.38
CA ALA A 335 12.72 -8.88 21.61
C ALA A 335 13.21 -9.57 20.32
N ALA A 336 12.26 -10.09 19.53
CA ALA A 336 12.58 -10.67 18.23
C ALA A 336 13.15 -9.64 17.25
N LEU A 337 12.54 -8.44 17.19
CA LEU A 337 13.06 -7.34 16.36
C LEU A 337 14.49 -6.96 16.76
N GLU A 338 14.75 -6.75 18.06
CA GLU A 338 16.07 -6.39 18.57
C GLU A 338 17.13 -7.45 18.33
N THR A 339 16.74 -8.72 18.44
CA THR A 339 17.65 -9.85 18.17
C THR A 339 18.20 -9.80 16.74
N HIS A 340 17.41 -9.28 15.77
CA HIS A 340 17.78 -9.26 14.37
C HIS A 340 18.44 -7.96 13.91
N VAL A 341 17.99 -6.81 14.41
CA VAL A 341 18.43 -5.50 13.92
C VAL A 341 19.09 -4.62 14.98
N GLY A 342 19.28 -5.15 16.18
CA GLY A 342 19.87 -4.42 17.31
C GLY A 342 18.86 -3.56 18.07
N THR A 343 19.28 -3.12 19.26
CA THR A 343 18.46 -2.33 20.17
C THR A 343 18.32 -0.88 19.73
N GLY A 344 17.17 -0.23 20.04
CA GLY A 344 17.00 1.21 19.89
C GLY A 344 16.80 1.71 18.46
N LEU A 345 16.56 0.83 17.48
CA LEU A 345 16.27 1.25 16.09
C LEU A 345 14.96 2.05 16.01
N PHE A 346 13.96 1.66 16.78
CA PHE A 346 12.70 2.37 16.93
C PHE A 346 12.61 2.96 18.34
N GLN A 347 12.04 4.17 18.48
CA GLN A 347 11.87 4.82 19.78
C GLN A 347 10.46 4.59 20.34
N MET A 348 9.52 4.25 19.49
CA MET A 348 8.10 4.08 19.86
C MET A 348 7.57 2.75 19.39
N VAL A 349 6.66 2.20 20.17
CA VAL A 349 5.87 1.02 19.82
C VAL A 349 4.41 1.40 19.89
N LEU A 350 3.70 1.21 18.79
CA LEU A 350 2.26 1.39 18.71
C LEU A 350 1.58 0.03 18.79
N ALA A 351 0.77 -0.18 19.80
CA ALA A 351 0.07 -1.45 20.06
C ALA A 351 -1.43 -1.22 20.27
N ASN A 352 -2.21 -2.27 20.08
CA ASN A 352 -3.64 -2.24 20.28
C ASN A 352 -3.99 -2.28 21.77
N ALA A 353 -4.90 -1.40 22.21
CA ALA A 353 -5.43 -1.38 23.56
C ALA A 353 -6.76 -2.15 23.71
N ASN A 354 -7.47 -2.37 22.61
CA ASN A 354 -8.79 -3.00 22.64
C ASN A 354 -8.65 -4.52 22.58
N LEU A 355 -8.74 -5.18 23.71
CA LEU A 355 -8.69 -6.64 23.85
C LEU A 355 -10.08 -7.27 24.06
N ASP A 356 -11.12 -6.43 24.20
CA ASP A 356 -12.51 -6.86 24.42
C ASP A 356 -13.26 -6.82 23.07
N VAL A 357 -13.07 -7.86 22.26
CA VAL A 357 -13.72 -8.02 20.97
C VAL A 357 -14.61 -9.25 20.99
N ASP A 358 -15.91 -9.02 20.86
CA ASP A 358 -16.96 -10.05 20.89
C ASP A 358 -17.17 -10.65 19.48
N LEU A 359 -16.12 -11.21 18.88
CA LEU A 359 -16.18 -11.86 17.57
C LEU A 359 -15.35 -13.14 17.55
N ASP A 360 -15.81 -14.11 16.76
CA ASP A 360 -15.11 -15.37 16.53
C ASP A 360 -13.74 -15.12 15.87
N MET A 361 -12.67 -15.40 16.60
CA MET A 361 -11.30 -15.38 16.08
C MET A 361 -11.02 -16.62 15.24
N PRO A 362 -10.20 -16.52 14.18
CA PRO A 362 -9.76 -17.70 13.46
C PRO A 362 -9.06 -18.70 14.38
N PRO A 363 -9.19 -20.01 14.15
CA PRO A 363 -8.56 -21.02 15.00
C PRO A 363 -7.04 -20.83 15.13
N GLY A 364 -6.54 -20.77 16.38
CA GLY A 364 -5.12 -20.58 16.68
C GLY A 364 -4.62 -19.15 16.48
N VAL A 365 -5.51 -18.16 16.39
CA VAL A 365 -5.18 -16.75 16.34
C VAL A 365 -5.67 -16.08 17.60
N GLU A 366 -4.80 -15.40 18.33
CA GLU A 366 -5.08 -14.72 19.60
C GLU A 366 -4.71 -13.25 19.51
N LEU A 367 -5.39 -12.39 20.25
CA LEU A 367 -5.01 -10.98 20.37
C LEU A 367 -3.67 -10.86 21.10
N VAL A 368 -2.77 -10.06 20.53
CA VAL A 368 -1.46 -9.80 21.13
C VAL A 368 -1.62 -9.02 22.42
N GLN A 369 -1.15 -9.63 23.53
CA GLN A 369 -1.21 -9.03 24.84
C GLN A 369 -0.12 -7.99 25.04
N VAL A 370 -0.45 -6.93 25.77
CA VAL A 370 0.49 -5.87 26.12
C VAL A 370 1.16 -6.19 27.45
N ASP A 371 2.32 -6.84 27.40
CA ASP A 371 3.17 -7.14 28.55
C ASP A 371 4.49 -6.37 28.46
N PHE A 372 4.45 -5.08 28.50
CA PHE A 372 5.58 -4.24 28.22
C PHE A 372 6.29 -3.83 29.52
N PRO A 373 7.60 -4.13 29.70
CA PRO A 373 8.34 -3.69 30.88
C PRO A 373 8.44 -2.15 30.93
N PRO A 374 8.17 -1.52 32.08
CA PRO A 374 8.23 -0.07 32.23
C PRO A 374 9.57 0.57 31.82
N ASP A 375 10.66 -0.19 31.95
CA ASP A 375 12.05 0.26 31.73
C ASP A 375 12.61 -0.15 30.35
N ALA A 376 11.77 -0.53 29.39
CA ALA A 376 12.21 -1.14 28.14
C ALA A 376 12.91 -0.18 27.14
N GLY A 377 13.09 1.10 27.50
CA GLY A 377 13.75 2.07 26.62
C GLY A 377 12.92 2.57 25.42
N TYR A 378 11.69 2.07 25.27
CA TYR A 378 10.74 2.46 24.24
C TYR A 378 9.56 3.24 24.83
N ARG A 379 9.01 4.18 24.07
CA ARG A 379 7.72 4.77 24.38
C ARG A 379 6.60 3.88 23.83
N LEU A 380 5.90 3.18 24.71
CA LEU A 380 4.70 2.44 24.35
C LEU A 380 3.51 3.39 24.18
N ILE A 381 2.79 3.25 23.08
CA ILE A 381 1.54 3.96 22.79
C ILE A 381 0.49 2.91 22.53
N THR A 382 -0.59 2.96 23.29
CA THR A 382 -1.72 2.05 23.15
C THR A 382 -2.99 2.81 22.81
N THR A 383 -3.72 2.34 21.81
CA THR A 383 -5.02 2.88 21.40
C THR A 383 -5.84 1.78 20.73
N ASP A 384 -7.13 2.00 20.55
CA ASP A 384 -7.96 1.07 19.78
C ASP A 384 -7.60 1.12 18.31
N LEU A 385 -7.04 0.02 17.79
CA LEU A 385 -6.60 -0.14 16.40
C LEU A 385 -7.37 -1.23 15.64
N VAL A 386 -8.37 -1.83 16.28
CA VAL A 386 -9.08 -3.01 15.76
C VAL A 386 -10.04 -2.64 14.65
N ASP A 387 -10.04 -3.40 13.55
CA ASP A 387 -11.08 -3.41 12.54
C ASP A 387 -12.34 -4.08 13.10
N SER A 388 -13.46 -3.38 13.15
CA SER A 388 -14.71 -3.88 13.72
C SER A 388 -15.29 -5.09 12.99
N ALA A 389 -14.98 -5.27 11.72
CA ALA A 389 -15.42 -6.40 10.90
C ALA A 389 -14.48 -7.62 11.01
N ARG A 390 -13.20 -7.36 11.28
CA ARG A 390 -12.13 -8.37 11.34
C ARG A 390 -11.18 -8.05 12.49
N PRO A 391 -11.53 -8.45 13.74
CA PRO A 391 -10.83 -8.00 14.94
C PRO A 391 -9.36 -8.45 15.05
N TRP A 392 -8.93 -9.39 14.24
CA TRP A 392 -7.52 -9.78 14.10
C TRP A 392 -6.71 -8.90 13.14
N ARG A 393 -7.31 -7.81 12.63
CA ARG A 393 -6.67 -6.86 11.70
C ARG A 393 -6.75 -5.44 12.21
N HIS A 394 -5.82 -4.62 11.73
CA HIS A 394 -5.86 -3.18 11.95
C HIS A 394 -6.96 -2.52 11.14
N ASP A 395 -7.61 -1.53 11.74
CA ASP A 395 -8.37 -0.52 11.04
C ASP A 395 -7.41 0.54 10.48
N GLY A 396 -7.42 0.71 9.16
CA GLY A 396 -6.48 1.62 8.47
C GLY A 396 -6.65 3.08 8.88
N ASP A 397 -7.88 3.52 9.13
CA ASP A 397 -8.17 4.93 9.48
C ASP A 397 -7.78 5.22 10.93
N LYS A 398 -8.08 4.32 11.88
CA LYS A 398 -7.62 4.42 13.27
C LYS A 398 -6.10 4.47 13.34
N LEU A 399 -5.44 3.56 12.62
CA LEU A 399 -3.99 3.46 12.58
C LEU A 399 -3.33 4.71 11.98
N ALA A 400 -3.81 5.18 10.83
CA ALA A 400 -3.29 6.38 10.19
C ALA A 400 -3.49 7.63 11.06
N ARG A 401 -4.65 7.77 11.70
CA ARG A 401 -4.95 8.88 12.62
C ARG A 401 -3.97 8.91 13.79
N ALA A 402 -3.74 7.76 14.43
CA ALA A 402 -2.80 7.66 15.53
C ALA A 402 -1.37 8.07 15.12
N LEU A 403 -0.91 7.63 13.94
CA LEU A 403 0.42 7.95 13.44
C LEU A 403 0.57 9.43 13.05
N VAL A 404 -0.42 10.02 12.40
CA VAL A 404 -0.40 11.44 12.00
C VAL A 404 -0.40 12.33 13.24
N GLN A 405 -1.20 12.00 14.25
CA GLN A 405 -1.22 12.71 15.52
C GLN A 405 0.18 12.74 16.18
N LEU A 406 0.93 11.63 16.14
CA LEU A 406 2.28 11.58 16.70
C LEU A 406 3.26 12.51 15.97
N VAL A 407 3.06 12.75 14.67
CA VAL A 407 3.88 13.70 13.91
C VAL A 407 3.52 15.14 14.25
N GLU A 408 2.23 15.43 14.46
CA GLU A 408 1.74 16.77 14.81
C GLU A 408 2.12 17.21 16.23
N GLU A 409 2.29 16.25 17.14
CA GLU A 409 2.70 16.50 18.55
C GLU A 409 4.21 16.74 18.71
N ARG A 410 5.00 16.56 17.65
CA ARG A 410 6.47 16.71 17.65
C ARG A 410 6.88 18.17 17.42
#